data_99301be449cf009f5581b07f23ff6f64
#
_entry.id   99301be449cf009f5581b07f23ff6f64
#
_cell.length_a   1.000
_cell.length_b   1.000
_cell.length_c   1.000
_cell.angle_alpha   90.00
_cell.angle_beta   90.00
_cell.angle_gamma   90.00
#
_symmetry.space_group_name_H-M   'P 1'
#
loop_
_entity.id
_entity.type
_entity.pdbx_description
1 polymer ?
#
loop_
_entity_poly.entity_id
_entity_poly.type
_entity_poly.pdbx_seq_one_letter_code
_entity_poly.pdbx_strand_id
1 'polypeptide(L)'
;RQSVELAVAAERAGMDGAWFRVHHFEESLGAPTALLAAAGARTSTIDLGTGVVDMRYENPLTLAENIASADLISQGRVQLGVSRGSPEAAVDGQAAFGMDKQPGETWGEVARSRAERFRQAVSGTPMARSQRAGTLGGPADLQVEPQSPGLNERIWWGAGTVATGEWAADEGYHLLSSTLMLGDDGRPFD
;
A
#
# COMPACT_ATOMS: atom_id res chain seq x y z
N ARG A 1 -12.61 11.52 -10.83
CA ARG A 1 -12.27 12.75 -11.57
C ARG A 1 -11.92 13.89 -10.62
N GLN A 2 -12.80 14.24 -9.68
CA GLN A 2 -12.58 15.37 -8.75
C GLN A 2 -11.27 15.22 -7.95
N SER A 3 -10.94 14.03 -7.44
CA SER A 3 -9.71 13.80 -6.68
C SER A 3 -8.44 14.01 -7.52
N VAL A 4 -8.46 13.64 -8.80
CA VAL A 4 -7.35 13.91 -9.73
C VAL A 4 -7.20 15.42 -9.98
N GLU A 5 -8.30 16.13 -10.18
CA GLU A 5 -8.27 17.59 -10.36
C GLU A 5 -7.76 18.32 -9.10
N LEU A 6 -8.07 17.79 -7.89
CA LEU A 6 -7.52 18.31 -6.63
C LEU A 6 -6.00 18.11 -6.53
N ALA A 7 -5.48 16.94 -6.93
CA ALA A 7 -4.03 16.72 -6.97
C ALA A 7 -3.32 17.68 -7.94
N VAL A 8 -3.89 17.89 -9.13
CA VAL A 8 -3.38 18.88 -10.10
C VAL A 8 -3.41 20.30 -9.53
N ALA A 9 -4.48 20.66 -8.82
CA ALA A 9 -4.59 21.98 -8.19
C ALA A 9 -3.58 22.14 -7.04
N ALA A 10 -3.36 21.09 -6.24
CA ALA A 10 -2.36 21.06 -5.16
C ALA A 10 -0.95 21.27 -5.71
N GLU A 11 -0.58 20.57 -6.79
CA GLU A 11 0.69 20.78 -7.48
C GLU A 11 0.87 22.22 -7.95
N ARG A 12 -0.15 22.80 -8.60
CA ARG A 12 -0.11 24.19 -9.05
C ARG A 12 0.00 25.20 -7.90
N ALA A 13 -0.49 24.82 -6.72
CA ALA A 13 -0.36 25.61 -5.50
C ALA A 13 1.00 25.45 -4.80
N GLY A 14 1.89 24.59 -5.33
CA GLY A 14 3.22 24.34 -4.78
C GLY A 14 3.23 23.41 -3.56
N MET A 15 2.24 22.54 -3.43
CA MET A 15 2.23 21.51 -2.37
C MET A 15 3.15 20.36 -2.74
N ASP A 16 3.82 19.79 -1.72
CA ASP A 16 4.79 18.70 -1.88
C ASP A 16 4.12 17.35 -2.12
N GLY A 17 2.92 17.11 -1.59
CA GLY A 17 2.23 15.83 -1.71
C GLY A 17 0.71 15.90 -1.68
N ALA A 18 0.05 14.93 -2.30
CA ALA A 18 -1.39 14.70 -2.26
C ALA A 18 -1.68 13.25 -1.85
N TRP A 19 -2.34 13.10 -0.70
CA TRP A 19 -2.62 11.79 -0.11
C TRP A 19 -4.11 11.49 -0.21
N PHE A 20 -4.44 10.28 -0.69
CA PHE A 20 -5.81 9.83 -0.90
C PHE A 20 -6.24 8.88 0.21
N ARG A 21 -7.36 9.18 0.85
CA ARG A 21 -8.00 8.27 1.79
C ARG A 21 -8.59 7.08 1.04
N VAL A 22 -8.38 5.87 1.56
CA VAL A 22 -8.85 4.62 0.98
C VAL A 22 -9.73 3.89 1.99
N HIS A 23 -10.96 3.55 1.56
CA HIS A 23 -11.87 2.68 2.33
C HIS A 23 -12.69 1.84 1.37
N HIS A 24 -12.95 0.58 1.76
CA HIS A 24 -13.91 -0.28 1.10
C HIS A 24 -15.30 -0.05 1.68
N PHE A 25 -16.34 -0.33 0.91
CA PHE A 25 -17.76 -0.21 1.31
C PHE A 25 -18.21 1.19 1.76
N GLU A 26 -17.45 2.22 1.50
CA GLU A 26 -17.79 3.62 1.75
C GLU A 26 -17.85 4.40 0.44
N GLU A 27 -18.50 5.56 0.45
CA GLU A 27 -18.49 6.54 -0.68
C GLU A 27 -17.10 7.21 -0.80
N SER A 28 -16.05 6.45 -0.69
CA SER A 28 -14.66 6.88 -0.82
C SER A 28 -13.94 6.06 -1.89
N LEU A 29 -12.66 6.24 -2.01
CA LEU A 29 -11.88 5.67 -3.11
C LEU A 29 -11.42 4.25 -2.77
N GLY A 30 -12.18 3.25 -3.19
CA GLY A 30 -11.87 1.84 -2.97
C GLY A 30 -10.76 1.27 -3.86
N ALA A 31 -10.40 1.96 -4.96
CA ALA A 31 -9.35 1.51 -5.89
C ALA A 31 -8.22 2.56 -6.01
N PRO A 32 -7.32 2.63 -5.02
CA PRO A 32 -6.31 3.69 -4.94
C PRO A 32 -5.33 3.67 -6.11
N THR A 33 -4.97 2.50 -6.63
CA THR A 33 -3.97 2.36 -7.70
C THR A 33 -4.41 3.04 -8.99
N ALA A 34 -5.66 2.86 -9.40
CA ALA A 34 -6.20 3.53 -10.58
C ALA A 34 -6.18 5.06 -10.41
N LEU A 35 -6.45 5.54 -9.19
CA LEU A 35 -6.42 6.97 -8.88
C LEU A 35 -4.99 7.52 -8.90
N LEU A 36 -4.03 6.81 -8.29
CA LEU A 36 -2.61 7.20 -8.29
C LEU A 36 -2.07 7.27 -9.73
N ALA A 37 -2.36 6.27 -10.56
CA ALA A 37 -1.95 6.27 -11.97
C ALA A 37 -2.57 7.45 -12.74
N ALA A 38 -3.86 7.71 -12.56
CA ALA A 38 -4.54 8.83 -13.22
C ALA A 38 -4.01 10.20 -12.74
N ALA A 39 -3.72 10.36 -11.46
CA ALA A 39 -3.12 11.58 -10.92
C ALA A 39 -1.66 11.72 -11.38
N GLY A 40 -0.90 10.62 -11.37
CA GLY A 40 0.48 10.57 -11.83
C GLY A 40 0.66 10.99 -13.29
N ALA A 41 -0.26 10.57 -14.17
CA ALA A 41 -0.28 10.97 -15.57
C ALA A 41 -0.67 12.45 -15.79
N ARG A 42 -1.21 13.13 -14.79
CA ARG A 42 -1.70 14.52 -14.86
C ARG A 42 -0.86 15.52 -14.07
N THR A 43 0.10 15.04 -13.33
CA THR A 43 1.04 15.81 -12.48
C THR A 43 2.48 15.48 -12.86
N SER A 44 3.43 16.29 -12.41
CA SER A 44 4.84 16.17 -12.81
C SER A 44 5.83 16.16 -11.64
N THR A 45 5.46 16.75 -10.51
CA THR A 45 6.38 16.98 -9.38
C THR A 45 5.82 16.56 -8.03
N ILE A 46 4.50 16.66 -7.82
CA ILE A 46 3.87 16.37 -6.54
C ILE A 46 3.93 14.87 -6.22
N ASP A 47 4.28 14.53 -4.99
CA ASP A 47 4.16 13.17 -4.47
C ASP A 47 2.70 12.74 -4.35
N LEU A 48 2.44 11.47 -4.64
CA LEU A 48 1.10 10.91 -4.67
C LEU A 48 1.00 9.74 -3.72
N GLY A 49 0.27 9.90 -2.62
CA GLY A 49 0.23 8.90 -1.57
C GLY A 49 -1.15 8.31 -1.28
N THR A 50 -1.16 7.24 -0.50
CA THR A 50 -2.36 6.65 0.09
C THR A 50 -2.34 6.79 1.60
N GLY A 51 -3.45 7.16 2.18
CA GLY A 51 -3.61 7.28 3.62
C GLY A 51 -4.83 6.52 4.13
N VAL A 52 -4.80 5.22 4.15
CA VAL A 52 -3.83 4.16 3.78
C VAL A 52 -4.53 3.01 3.05
N VAL A 53 -3.79 2.16 2.35
CA VAL A 53 -4.29 0.88 1.84
C VAL A 53 -4.42 -0.11 2.99
N ASP A 54 -5.55 -0.78 3.07
CA ASP A 54 -5.81 -1.80 4.09
C ASP A 54 -5.33 -3.17 3.62
N MET A 55 -4.22 -3.65 4.19
CA MET A 55 -3.61 -4.92 3.80
C MET A 55 -4.47 -6.14 4.14
N ARG A 56 -5.58 -5.98 4.87
CA ARG A 56 -6.55 -7.07 5.08
C ARG A 56 -7.32 -7.42 3.81
N TYR A 57 -7.44 -6.49 2.87
CA TYR A 57 -8.18 -6.64 1.60
C TYR A 57 -7.29 -6.94 0.41
N GLU A 58 -5.96 -6.86 0.55
CA GLU A 58 -5.06 -6.90 -0.59
C GLU A 58 -4.39 -8.25 -0.81
N ASN A 59 -4.31 -8.67 -2.07
CA ASN A 59 -3.33 -9.65 -2.47
C ASN A 59 -1.98 -8.94 -2.67
N PRO A 60 -0.93 -9.29 -1.93
CA PRO A 60 0.33 -8.55 -1.94
C PRO A 60 1.03 -8.54 -3.29
N LEU A 61 0.92 -9.59 -4.10
CA LEU A 61 1.57 -9.65 -5.41
C LEU A 61 0.80 -8.83 -6.46
N THR A 62 -0.52 -8.92 -6.47
CA THR A 62 -1.37 -8.07 -7.32
C THR A 62 -1.20 -6.60 -6.96
N LEU A 63 -1.10 -6.27 -5.67
CA LEU A 63 -0.81 -4.91 -5.23
C LEU A 63 0.57 -4.45 -5.73
N ALA A 64 1.60 -5.32 -5.69
CA ALA A 64 2.94 -4.99 -6.19
C ALA A 64 2.93 -4.65 -7.68
N GLU A 65 2.29 -5.47 -8.53
CA GLU A 65 2.13 -5.19 -9.97
C GLU A 65 1.44 -3.86 -10.22
N ASN A 66 0.35 -3.62 -9.53
CA ASN A 66 -0.48 -2.44 -9.70
C ASN A 66 0.24 -1.15 -9.25
N ILE A 67 0.86 -1.18 -8.07
CA ILE A 67 1.56 -0.01 -7.51
C ILE A 67 2.83 0.29 -8.27
N ALA A 68 3.61 -0.72 -8.66
CA ALA A 68 4.79 -0.50 -9.50
C ALA A 68 4.41 0.12 -10.86
N SER A 69 3.31 -0.33 -11.46
CA SER A 69 2.78 0.28 -12.70
C SER A 69 2.37 1.74 -12.48
N ALA A 70 1.67 2.06 -11.40
CA ALA A 70 1.29 3.44 -11.07
C ALA A 70 2.51 4.32 -10.77
N ASP A 71 3.52 3.77 -10.11
CA ASP A 71 4.76 4.48 -9.80
C ASP A 71 5.58 4.79 -11.06
N LEU A 72 5.69 3.85 -12.00
CA LEU A 72 6.31 4.10 -13.30
C LEU A 72 5.56 5.17 -14.11
N ILE A 73 4.23 5.15 -14.12
CA ILE A 73 3.40 6.18 -14.78
C ILE A 73 3.65 7.54 -14.14
N SER A 74 3.79 7.60 -12.81
CA SER A 74 4.08 8.84 -12.08
C SER A 74 5.55 9.22 -12.06
N GLN A 75 6.44 8.44 -12.69
CA GLN A 75 7.89 8.67 -12.70
C GLN A 75 8.53 8.64 -11.31
N GLY A 76 8.14 7.64 -10.50
CA GLY A 76 8.76 7.40 -9.19
C GLY A 76 8.23 8.29 -8.05
N ARG A 77 7.00 8.82 -8.14
CA ARG A 77 6.41 9.74 -7.15
C ARG A 77 5.35 9.10 -6.24
N VAL A 78 5.14 7.79 -6.32
CA VAL A 78 4.22 7.12 -5.40
C VAL A 78 4.80 7.00 -4.01
N GLN A 79 4.03 7.40 -3.01
CA GLN A 79 4.25 7.26 -1.58
C GLN A 79 3.19 6.31 -1.02
N LEU A 80 3.49 5.00 -0.96
CA LEU A 80 2.48 4.02 -0.61
C LEU A 80 2.30 3.89 0.91
N GLY A 81 1.20 4.42 1.43
CA GLY A 81 0.78 4.18 2.81
C GLY A 81 -0.05 2.90 2.91
N VAL A 82 0.34 1.99 3.78
CA VAL A 82 -0.34 0.73 4.09
C VAL A 82 -0.58 0.60 5.58
N SER A 83 -1.55 -0.21 6.00
CA SER A 83 -1.75 -0.57 7.41
C SER A 83 -2.60 -1.83 7.56
N ARG A 84 -2.90 -2.16 8.81
CA ARG A 84 -3.96 -3.14 9.13
C ARG A 84 -5.36 -2.63 8.79
N GLY A 85 -5.51 -1.34 8.47
CA GLY A 85 -6.79 -0.67 8.34
C GLY A 85 -7.39 -0.22 9.68
N SER A 86 -8.43 0.60 9.60
CA SER A 86 -9.22 1.09 10.72
C SER A 86 -10.49 0.25 10.91
N PRO A 87 -11.24 0.44 12.00
CA PRO A 87 -12.59 -0.09 12.09
C PRO A 87 -13.46 0.37 10.91
N GLU A 88 -14.25 -0.55 10.38
CA GLU A 88 -15.10 -0.33 9.21
C GLU A 88 -16.58 -0.57 9.55
N ALA A 89 -17.45 -0.01 8.72
CA ALA A 89 -18.90 -0.25 8.83
C ALA A 89 -19.28 -1.68 8.39
N ALA A 90 -18.48 -2.29 7.50
CA ALA A 90 -18.73 -3.64 7.02
C ALA A 90 -18.30 -4.68 8.06
N VAL A 91 -19.21 -5.58 8.39
CA VAL A 91 -18.89 -6.80 9.16
C VAL A 91 -18.38 -7.84 8.18
N ASP A 92 -17.21 -8.43 8.45
CA ASP A 92 -16.57 -9.46 7.61
C ASP A 92 -16.37 -9.01 6.13
N GLY A 93 -16.12 -7.72 5.91
CA GLY A 93 -15.92 -7.16 4.57
C GLY A 93 -14.78 -7.84 3.80
N GLN A 94 -13.73 -8.28 4.49
CA GLN A 94 -12.59 -8.99 3.93
C GLN A 94 -13.01 -10.31 3.27
N ALA A 95 -13.93 -11.07 3.90
CA ALA A 95 -14.45 -12.32 3.35
C ALA A 95 -15.19 -12.10 2.02
N ALA A 96 -15.89 -10.98 1.86
CA ALA A 96 -16.55 -10.64 0.60
C ALA A 96 -15.56 -10.42 -0.56
N PHE A 97 -14.31 -10.05 -0.25
CA PHE A 97 -13.20 -9.95 -1.20
C PHE A 97 -12.42 -11.28 -1.35
N GLY A 98 -12.85 -12.35 -0.68
CA GLY A 98 -12.12 -13.62 -0.65
C GLY A 98 -10.82 -13.56 0.15
N MET A 99 -10.72 -12.62 1.08
CA MET A 99 -9.55 -12.38 1.90
C MET A 99 -9.78 -12.85 3.33
N ASP A 100 -9.66 -14.16 3.55
CA ASP A 100 -9.80 -14.77 4.86
C ASP A 100 -8.46 -14.81 5.62
N LYS A 101 -8.54 -15.02 6.91
CA LYS A 101 -7.40 -15.32 7.78
C LYS A 101 -7.50 -16.78 8.27
N GLN A 102 -6.37 -17.38 8.60
CA GLN A 102 -6.34 -18.73 9.14
C GLN A 102 -6.86 -18.74 10.60
N PRO A 103 -7.43 -19.87 11.07
CA PRO A 103 -7.81 -20.01 12.46
C PRO A 103 -6.63 -19.71 13.40
N GLY A 104 -6.84 -18.83 14.37
CA GLY A 104 -5.82 -18.41 15.34
C GLY A 104 -4.99 -17.18 14.95
N GLU A 105 -5.03 -16.74 13.68
CA GLU A 105 -4.37 -15.52 13.26
C GLU A 105 -5.13 -14.27 13.68
N THR A 106 -4.42 -13.22 14.01
CA THR A 106 -4.97 -11.87 14.15
C THR A 106 -4.90 -11.11 12.83
N TRP A 107 -5.80 -10.16 12.60
CA TRP A 107 -5.72 -9.29 11.43
C TRP A 107 -4.45 -8.43 11.40
N GLY A 108 -3.85 -8.16 12.56
CA GLY A 108 -2.55 -7.48 12.64
C GLY A 108 -1.42 -8.32 12.03
N GLU A 109 -1.36 -9.60 12.36
CA GLU A 109 -0.37 -10.53 11.81
C GLU A 109 -0.56 -10.72 10.31
N VAL A 110 -1.79 -10.92 9.86
CA VAL A 110 -2.11 -11.06 8.43
C VAL A 110 -1.67 -9.81 7.64
N ALA A 111 -1.99 -8.62 8.14
CA ALA A 111 -1.62 -7.38 7.47
C ALA A 111 -0.09 -7.19 7.39
N ARG A 112 0.64 -7.49 8.48
CA ARG A 112 2.12 -7.44 8.50
C ARG A 112 2.74 -8.45 7.55
N SER A 113 2.27 -9.69 7.56
CA SER A 113 2.74 -10.74 6.65
C SER A 113 2.51 -10.38 5.17
N ARG A 114 1.34 -9.82 4.85
CA ARG A 114 1.05 -9.36 3.48
C ARG A 114 1.90 -8.15 3.08
N ALA A 115 2.13 -7.22 3.99
CA ALA A 115 2.99 -6.06 3.73
C ALA A 115 4.45 -6.48 3.51
N GLU A 116 4.97 -7.42 4.30
CA GLU A 116 6.30 -7.98 4.09
C GLU A 116 6.41 -8.69 2.74
N ARG A 117 5.43 -9.52 2.38
CA ARG A 117 5.41 -10.18 1.07
C ARG A 117 5.31 -9.19 -0.09
N PHE A 118 4.59 -8.09 0.08
CA PHE A 118 4.56 -6.99 -0.87
C PHE A 118 5.95 -6.34 -1.02
N ARG A 119 6.63 -6.03 0.10
CA ARG A 119 7.99 -5.45 0.07
C ARG A 119 8.99 -6.36 -0.63
N GLN A 120 8.95 -7.66 -0.35
CA GLN A 120 9.77 -8.65 -1.06
C GLN A 120 9.52 -8.61 -2.57
N ALA A 121 8.26 -8.53 -3.00
CA ALA A 121 7.90 -8.47 -4.42
C ALA A 121 8.45 -7.21 -5.11
N VAL A 122 8.25 -6.03 -4.52
CA VAL A 122 8.74 -4.75 -5.09
C VAL A 122 10.25 -4.55 -4.95
N SER A 123 10.92 -5.37 -4.15
CA SER A 123 12.39 -5.43 -4.05
C SER A 123 13.02 -6.43 -5.05
N GLY A 124 12.22 -7.03 -5.93
CA GLY A 124 12.70 -7.99 -6.92
C GLY A 124 13.03 -9.38 -6.37
N THR A 125 12.57 -9.72 -5.17
CA THR A 125 12.69 -11.08 -4.65
C THR A 125 11.90 -12.03 -5.54
N PRO A 126 12.47 -13.17 -5.98
CA PRO A 126 11.76 -14.16 -6.77
C PRO A 126 10.55 -14.72 -6.03
N MET A 127 9.38 -14.72 -6.69
CA MET A 127 8.11 -15.18 -6.13
C MET A 127 7.58 -16.46 -6.76
N ALA A 128 8.15 -16.87 -7.90
CA ALA A 128 7.76 -18.08 -8.62
C ALA A 128 8.93 -18.72 -9.33
N ARG A 129 8.72 -19.96 -9.81
CA ARG A 129 9.69 -20.67 -10.65
C ARG A 129 9.20 -20.78 -12.08
N SER A 130 10.09 -20.62 -13.04
CA SER A 130 9.80 -20.80 -14.45
C SER A 130 9.68 -22.29 -14.78
N GLN A 131 8.59 -22.69 -15.43
CA GLN A 131 8.46 -24.02 -16.05
C GLN A 131 9.37 -24.20 -17.27
N ARG A 132 9.89 -23.10 -17.84
CA ARG A 132 10.74 -23.07 -19.04
C ARG A 132 12.22 -22.91 -18.72
N ALA A 133 12.60 -22.97 -17.46
CA ALA A 133 14.00 -22.88 -17.04
C ALA A 133 14.82 -23.99 -17.69
N GLY A 134 15.88 -23.64 -18.40
CA GLY A 134 16.77 -24.57 -19.07
C GLY A 134 16.34 -24.99 -20.50
N THR A 135 15.09 -24.85 -20.90
CA THR A 135 14.63 -25.28 -22.25
C THR A 135 14.75 -24.17 -23.29
N LEU A 136 14.62 -22.90 -22.88
CA LEU A 136 14.66 -21.72 -23.76
C LEU A 136 15.63 -20.64 -23.28
N GLY A 137 16.53 -20.96 -22.35
CA GLY A 137 17.50 -19.98 -21.80
C GLY A 137 16.89 -18.89 -20.95
N GLY A 138 15.65 -19.04 -20.48
CA GLY A 138 15.00 -18.09 -19.57
C GLY A 138 15.45 -18.25 -18.12
N PRO A 139 15.18 -17.26 -17.24
CA PRO A 139 15.51 -17.34 -15.81
C PRO A 139 14.80 -18.51 -15.12
N ALA A 140 15.48 -19.13 -14.16
CA ALA A 140 14.90 -20.21 -13.35
C ALA A 140 13.86 -19.65 -12.36
N ASP A 141 14.12 -18.46 -11.84
CA ASP A 141 13.31 -17.79 -10.83
C ASP A 141 12.65 -16.54 -11.45
N LEU A 142 11.38 -16.33 -11.11
CA LEU A 142 10.55 -15.24 -11.63
C LEU A 142 10.22 -14.27 -10.51
N GLN A 143 10.46 -13.00 -10.74
CA GLN A 143 10.01 -11.90 -9.89
C GLN A 143 8.67 -11.34 -10.41
N VAL A 144 8.00 -10.57 -9.58
CA VAL A 144 6.81 -9.81 -9.97
C VAL A 144 7.24 -8.65 -10.88
N GLU A 145 6.55 -8.43 -11.96
CA GLU A 145 6.80 -7.33 -12.92
C GLU A 145 5.54 -6.46 -13.10
N PRO A 146 5.68 -5.15 -13.37
CA PRO A 146 6.95 -4.44 -13.55
C PRO A 146 7.66 -4.15 -12.22
N GLN A 147 8.97 -3.94 -12.26
CA GLN A 147 9.71 -3.37 -11.14
C GLN A 147 9.78 -1.85 -11.28
N SER A 148 9.65 -1.13 -10.16
CA SER A 148 9.86 0.32 -10.12
C SER A 148 10.99 0.66 -9.14
N PRO A 149 12.12 1.20 -9.63
CA PRO A 149 13.29 1.48 -8.80
C PRO A 149 12.97 2.46 -7.65
N GLY A 150 13.41 2.12 -6.44
CA GLY A 150 13.21 2.94 -5.24
C GLY A 150 11.81 2.91 -4.64
N LEU A 151 10.86 2.17 -5.22
CA LEU A 151 9.50 2.07 -4.66
C LEU A 151 9.52 1.49 -3.24
N ASN A 152 10.36 0.50 -2.96
CA ASN A 152 10.50 -0.10 -1.62
C ASN A 152 10.93 0.91 -0.53
N GLU A 153 11.58 1.99 -0.91
CA GLU A 153 12.02 3.06 0.00
C GLU A 153 10.92 4.09 0.31
N ARG A 154 9.79 4.02 -0.38
CA ARG A 154 8.67 4.97 -0.28
C ARG A 154 7.40 4.32 0.26
N ILE A 155 7.57 3.34 1.14
CA ILE A 155 6.46 2.66 1.81
C ILE A 155 6.30 3.19 3.23
N TRP A 156 5.07 3.54 3.57
CA TRP A 156 4.67 4.13 4.83
C TRP A 156 3.76 3.18 5.58
N TRP A 157 3.95 3.05 6.88
CA TRP A 157 3.02 2.30 7.73
C TRP A 157 2.13 3.23 8.55
N GLY A 158 0.83 3.04 8.45
CA GLY A 158 -0.16 3.73 9.27
C GLY A 158 -0.25 3.10 10.66
N ALA A 159 0.24 3.80 11.68
CA ALA A 159 0.23 3.35 13.06
C ALA A 159 -0.83 4.10 13.88
N GLY A 160 -1.62 3.34 14.63
CA GLY A 160 -2.59 3.84 15.60
C GLY A 160 -2.19 3.59 17.05
N THR A 161 -1.03 2.95 17.32
CA THR A 161 -0.47 2.70 18.65
C THR A 161 1.04 2.92 18.66
N VAL A 162 1.61 3.19 19.83
CA VAL A 162 3.07 3.33 19.99
C VAL A 162 3.80 2.07 19.55
N ALA A 163 3.36 0.90 20.05
CA ALA A 163 3.97 -0.39 19.73
C ALA A 163 3.97 -0.69 18.21
N THR A 164 2.92 -0.26 17.50
CA THR A 164 2.87 -0.41 16.04
C THR A 164 3.82 0.56 15.33
N GLY A 165 4.00 1.77 15.89
CA GLY A 165 4.97 2.74 15.38
C GLY A 165 6.41 2.28 15.56
N GLU A 166 6.75 1.74 16.74
CA GLU A 166 8.05 1.16 17.02
C GLU A 166 8.36 -0.02 16.08
N TRP A 167 7.41 -0.94 15.92
CA TRP A 167 7.55 -2.04 14.96
C TRP A 167 7.78 -1.53 13.53
N ALA A 168 7.05 -0.51 13.10
CA ALA A 168 7.21 0.05 11.75
C ALA A 168 8.60 0.67 11.55
N ALA A 169 9.15 1.31 12.58
CA ALA A 169 10.51 1.86 12.55
C ALA A 169 11.57 0.74 12.49
N ASP A 170 11.42 -0.31 13.29
CA ASP A 170 12.32 -1.47 13.30
C ASP A 170 12.34 -2.17 11.93
N GLU A 171 11.21 -2.25 11.25
CA GLU A 171 11.08 -2.82 9.91
C GLU A 171 11.48 -1.85 8.78
N GLY A 172 11.84 -0.62 9.10
CA GLY A 172 12.30 0.38 8.13
C GLY A 172 11.19 0.97 7.27
N TYR A 173 9.95 1.04 7.76
CA TYR A 173 8.88 1.81 7.14
C TYR A 173 8.97 3.29 7.51
N HIS A 174 8.54 4.16 6.60
CA HIS A 174 8.15 5.51 7.01
C HIS A 174 6.88 5.45 7.86
N LEU A 175 6.69 6.42 8.74
CA LEU A 175 5.57 6.44 9.68
C LEU A 175 4.48 7.43 9.25
N LEU A 176 3.23 6.92 9.13
CA LEU A 176 2.01 7.73 9.11
C LEU A 176 1.34 7.63 10.49
N SER A 177 1.45 8.68 11.28
CA SER A 177 0.79 8.78 12.58
C SER A 177 -0.65 9.28 12.40
N SER A 178 -1.59 8.61 13.06
CA SER A 178 -2.97 9.08 13.14
C SER A 178 -3.13 10.11 14.26
N THR A 179 -3.99 11.11 14.05
CA THR A 179 -4.46 11.98 15.13
C THR A 179 -5.41 11.25 16.10
N LEU A 180 -5.88 10.08 15.70
CA LEU A 180 -6.65 9.15 16.54
C LEU A 180 -5.73 8.07 17.11
N MET A 181 -4.62 8.47 17.70
CA MET A 181 -3.73 7.52 18.36
C MET A 181 -4.48 6.87 19.53
N LEU A 182 -4.39 5.55 19.59
CA LEU A 182 -4.89 4.75 20.70
C LEU A 182 -3.70 4.37 21.57
N GLY A 183 -3.90 4.32 22.89
CA GLY A 183 -2.96 3.69 23.81
C GLY A 183 -2.76 2.21 23.46
N ASP A 184 -1.76 1.57 24.05
CA ASP A 184 -1.51 0.14 23.83
C ASP A 184 -2.68 -0.75 24.28
N ASP A 185 -3.56 -0.22 25.13
CA ASP A 185 -4.81 -0.83 25.58
C ASP A 185 -6.01 -0.53 24.66
N GLY A 186 -5.79 0.15 23.54
CA GLY A 186 -6.82 0.54 22.58
C GLY A 186 -7.66 1.75 23.00
N ARG A 187 -7.28 2.46 24.06
CA ARG A 187 -7.94 3.69 24.49
C ARG A 187 -7.34 4.91 23.83
N PRO A 188 -8.14 5.98 23.59
CA PRO A 188 -7.60 7.25 23.15
C PRO A 188 -6.55 7.79 24.15
N PHE A 189 -5.53 8.47 23.64
CA PHE A 189 -4.66 9.27 24.50
C PHE A 189 -5.47 10.45 25.04
N ASP A 190 -5.45 10.64 26.37
CA ASP A 190 -6.02 11.82 27.05
C ASP A 190 -5.16 13.07 26.81
#